data_1b67e315f4eb1d88ca730334cd0931e7
#
_entry.id   1b67e315f4eb1d88ca730334cd0931e7
#
_cell.length_a   1.000
_cell.length_b   1.000
_cell.length_c   1.000
_cell.angle_alpha   90.00
_cell.angle_beta   90.00
_cell.angle_gamma   90.00
#
_symmetry.space_group_name_H-M   'P 1'
#
loop_
_entity.id
_entity.type
_entity.pdbx_description
1 polymer ?
#
loop_
_entity_poly.entity_id
_entity_poly.type
_entity_poly.pdbx_seq_one_letter_code
_entity_poly.pdbx_strand_id
1 'polypeptide(L)'
;MQKFKDALREEQKRLKEIIAKAKKENEHMPEGNLRISKHKNRCRYYHCVHDRNGIYIPKRNMILREQLAQKAYNSSIINIAEEQLAKINKMLEIDADEKMKKMYDSLHPDRKKLINPIEDTWENNLQKWFAAPYQGKEFQEGAPMILTENGERVRSKSEKILADYFYRQNILYKYEKPLYLKGYGTVYPDFTFLSSKTGKEIYWEHE
;
A
#
# COMPACT_ATOMS: atom_id res chain seq x y z
N MET A 1 6.64 1.21 4.09
CA MET A 1 5.24 1.66 4.31
C MET A 1 4.24 1.25 3.25
N GLN A 2 4.55 1.19 1.95
CA GLN A 2 3.57 0.83 0.89
C GLN A 2 2.86 -0.51 1.15
N LYS A 3 3.59 -1.58 1.49
CA LYS A 3 2.99 -2.89 1.82
C LYS A 3 1.95 -2.84 2.94
N PHE A 4 2.16 -1.99 3.93
CA PHE A 4 1.22 -1.80 5.03
C PHE A 4 -0.06 -1.09 4.56
N LYS A 5 0.07 -0.02 3.77
CA LYS A 5 -1.08 0.67 3.17
C LYS A 5 -1.87 -0.24 2.23
N ASP A 6 -1.19 -1.10 1.48
CA ASP A 6 -1.86 -2.05 0.59
C ASP A 6 -2.65 -3.11 1.40
N ALA A 7 -2.08 -3.65 2.48
CA ALA A 7 -2.79 -4.55 3.39
C ALA A 7 -4.02 -3.89 4.05
N LEU A 8 -3.91 -2.61 4.45
CA LEU A 8 -5.05 -1.86 4.98
C LEU A 8 -6.16 -1.66 3.94
N ARG A 9 -5.81 -1.43 2.66
CA ARG A 9 -6.79 -1.31 1.57
C ARG A 9 -7.50 -2.64 1.27
N GLU A 10 -6.78 -3.74 1.32
CA GLU A 10 -7.37 -5.07 1.16
C GLU A 10 -8.36 -5.37 2.30
N GLU A 11 -7.98 -5.08 3.54
CA GLU A 11 -8.88 -5.26 4.68
C GLU A 11 -10.08 -4.30 4.62
N GLN A 12 -9.89 -3.06 4.18
CA GLN A 12 -10.98 -2.10 3.94
C GLN A 12 -12.00 -2.68 2.93
N LYS A 13 -11.53 -3.29 1.85
CA LYS A 13 -12.38 -3.91 0.84
C LYS A 13 -13.16 -5.09 1.44
N ARG A 14 -12.48 -5.98 2.15
CA ARG A 14 -13.10 -7.13 2.82
C ARG A 14 -14.21 -6.72 3.78
N LEU A 15 -13.97 -5.70 4.62
CA LEU A 15 -14.97 -5.22 5.59
C LEU A 15 -16.18 -4.60 4.89
N LYS A 16 -15.98 -3.83 3.80
CA LYS A 16 -17.08 -3.29 2.99
C LYS A 16 -17.95 -4.40 2.38
N GLU A 17 -17.34 -5.48 1.90
CA GLU A 17 -18.07 -6.63 1.36
C GLU A 17 -18.89 -7.35 2.44
N ILE A 18 -18.32 -7.53 3.64
CA ILE A 18 -19.04 -8.11 4.79
C ILE A 18 -20.26 -7.25 5.16
N ILE A 19 -20.07 -5.92 5.28
CA ILE A 19 -21.15 -4.99 5.62
C ILE A 19 -22.26 -5.05 4.57
N ALA A 20 -21.89 -5.02 3.27
CA ALA A 20 -22.87 -5.05 2.18
C ALA A 20 -23.66 -6.36 2.19
N LYS A 21 -23.00 -7.50 2.38
CA LYS A 21 -23.66 -8.81 2.47
C LYS A 21 -24.60 -8.88 3.66
N ALA A 22 -24.15 -8.50 4.85
CA ALA A 22 -24.97 -8.56 6.06
C ALA A 22 -26.17 -7.59 6.01
N LYS A 23 -26.01 -6.38 5.42
CA LYS A 23 -27.12 -5.45 5.20
C LYS A 23 -28.14 -6.01 4.24
N LYS A 24 -27.72 -6.60 3.12
CA LYS A 24 -28.61 -7.22 2.13
C LYS A 24 -29.40 -8.40 2.71
N GLU A 25 -28.77 -9.23 3.52
CA GLU A 25 -29.47 -10.31 4.23
C GLU A 25 -30.52 -9.75 5.20
N ASN A 26 -30.20 -8.67 5.92
CA ASN A 26 -31.13 -8.06 6.89
C ASN A 26 -32.35 -7.39 6.24
N GLU A 27 -32.28 -6.96 4.97
CA GLU A 27 -33.41 -6.33 4.26
C GLU A 27 -34.65 -7.23 4.19
N HIS A 28 -34.46 -8.54 4.20
CA HIS A 28 -35.55 -9.52 4.11
C HIS A 28 -35.89 -10.17 5.47
N MET A 29 -35.28 -9.67 6.57
CA MET A 29 -35.51 -10.22 7.90
C MET A 29 -36.69 -9.53 8.59
N PRO A 30 -37.42 -10.24 9.45
CA PRO A 30 -38.55 -9.67 10.18
C PRO A 30 -38.13 -8.51 11.07
N GLU A 31 -39.02 -7.56 11.27
CA GLU A 31 -38.83 -6.44 12.18
C GLU A 31 -38.73 -6.93 13.64
N GLY A 32 -38.02 -6.15 14.48
CA GLY A 32 -37.87 -6.42 15.92
C GLY A 32 -36.66 -7.29 16.25
N ASN A 33 -36.62 -7.79 17.47
CA ASN A 33 -35.50 -8.49 18.09
C ASN A 33 -35.92 -9.81 18.73
N LEU A 34 -34.99 -10.76 18.86
CA LEU A 34 -35.17 -12.00 19.58
C LEU A 34 -34.77 -11.83 21.04
N ARG A 35 -35.70 -12.04 21.96
CA ARG A 35 -35.40 -12.19 23.40
C ARG A 35 -35.44 -13.67 23.78
N ILE A 36 -34.38 -14.12 24.42
CA ILE A 36 -34.28 -15.48 24.96
C ILE A 36 -34.41 -15.44 26.48
N SER A 37 -35.34 -16.19 27.05
CA SER A 37 -35.50 -16.33 28.48
C SER A 37 -35.27 -17.81 28.88
N LYS A 38 -34.38 -18.01 29.85
CA LYS A 38 -34.09 -19.35 30.39
C LYS A 38 -35.05 -19.61 31.55
N HIS A 39 -35.82 -20.71 31.47
CA HIS A 39 -36.70 -21.17 32.54
C HIS A 39 -36.39 -22.62 32.86
N LYS A 40 -35.82 -22.89 34.04
CA LYS A 40 -35.25 -24.19 34.41
C LYS A 40 -34.28 -24.66 33.31
N ASN A 41 -34.52 -25.85 32.74
CA ASN A 41 -33.68 -26.43 31.67
C ASN A 41 -34.19 -26.15 30.25
N ARG A 42 -35.10 -25.17 30.06
CA ARG A 42 -35.68 -24.86 28.73
C ARG A 42 -35.55 -23.41 28.40
N CYS A 43 -35.23 -23.10 27.14
CA CYS A 43 -35.27 -21.74 26.62
C CYS A 43 -36.64 -21.43 26.03
N ARG A 44 -37.11 -20.23 26.33
CA ARG A 44 -38.31 -19.65 25.72
C ARG A 44 -37.89 -18.47 24.88
N TYR A 45 -38.46 -18.34 23.70
CA TYR A 45 -38.13 -17.33 22.70
C TYR A 45 -39.30 -16.35 22.57
N TYR A 46 -38.96 -15.05 22.50
CA TYR A 46 -39.95 -13.99 22.40
C TYR A 46 -39.54 -13.03 21.27
N HIS A 47 -40.52 -12.64 20.47
CA HIS A 47 -40.39 -11.63 19.43
C HIS A 47 -40.74 -10.27 20.02
N CYS A 48 -39.77 -9.38 20.10
CA CYS A 48 -39.91 -8.03 20.65
C CYS A 48 -39.87 -7.04 19.47
N VAL A 49 -41.01 -6.38 19.19
CA VAL A 49 -41.11 -5.35 18.15
C VAL A 49 -41.18 -3.97 18.81
N HIS A 50 -42.15 -3.75 19.70
CA HIS A 50 -42.40 -2.44 20.31
C HIS A 50 -42.11 -2.41 21.81
N ASP A 51 -42.10 -3.54 22.49
CA ASP A 51 -41.84 -3.65 23.91
C ASP A 51 -40.75 -4.68 24.24
N ARG A 52 -40.20 -4.59 25.47
CA ARG A 52 -39.14 -5.51 25.94
C ARG A 52 -39.68 -6.88 26.32
N ASN A 53 -40.97 -7.04 26.56
CA ASN A 53 -41.55 -8.32 26.98
C ASN A 53 -41.72 -9.25 25.79
N GLY A 54 -42.19 -8.73 24.67
CA GLY A 54 -42.34 -9.46 23.41
C GLY A 54 -43.40 -10.54 23.46
N ILE A 55 -43.71 -11.08 22.28
CA ILE A 55 -44.71 -12.15 22.10
C ILE A 55 -43.96 -13.51 22.07
N TYR A 56 -44.46 -14.50 22.82
CA TYR A 56 -43.89 -15.82 22.84
C TYR A 56 -43.93 -16.47 21.45
N ILE A 57 -42.79 -17.00 20.99
CA ILE A 57 -42.65 -17.71 19.71
C ILE A 57 -42.80 -19.20 19.96
N PRO A 58 -43.88 -19.84 19.45
CA PRO A 58 -44.12 -21.28 19.62
C PRO A 58 -42.99 -22.12 19.00
N LYS A 59 -42.78 -23.37 19.50
CA LYS A 59 -41.74 -24.25 19.00
C LYS A 59 -41.87 -24.55 17.50
N ARG A 60 -43.08 -24.59 16.97
CA ARG A 60 -43.37 -24.82 15.54
C ARG A 60 -42.88 -23.70 14.62
N ASN A 61 -42.72 -22.48 15.16
CA ASN A 61 -42.24 -21.30 14.38
C ASN A 61 -40.72 -21.14 14.52
N MET A 62 -39.98 -22.12 14.03
CA MET A 62 -38.55 -22.17 14.11
C MET A 62 -37.89 -21.15 13.16
N ILE A 63 -38.49 -20.95 11.99
CA ILE A 63 -38.00 -20.01 10.97
C ILE A 63 -37.90 -18.57 11.52
N LEU A 64 -38.95 -18.11 12.22
CA LEU A 64 -38.92 -16.76 12.81
C LEU A 64 -37.82 -16.60 13.86
N ARG A 65 -37.53 -17.65 14.65
CA ARG A 65 -36.45 -17.60 15.64
C ARG A 65 -35.08 -17.48 14.97
N GLU A 66 -34.86 -18.28 13.94
CA GLU A 66 -33.61 -18.30 13.18
C GLU A 66 -33.38 -16.95 12.49
N GLN A 67 -34.41 -16.44 11.83
CA GLN A 67 -34.35 -15.13 11.18
C GLN A 67 -33.99 -13.99 12.14
N LEU A 68 -34.68 -13.91 13.29
CA LEU A 68 -34.41 -12.89 14.30
C LEU A 68 -33.02 -13.05 14.94
N ALA A 69 -32.57 -14.29 15.15
CA ALA A 69 -31.23 -14.57 15.65
C ALA A 69 -30.16 -14.18 14.62
N GLN A 70 -30.36 -14.53 13.36
CA GLN A 70 -29.47 -14.17 12.27
C GLN A 70 -29.41 -12.67 12.08
N LYS A 71 -30.54 -11.97 12.12
CA LYS A 71 -30.59 -10.51 12.05
C LYS A 71 -29.77 -9.86 13.15
N ALA A 72 -29.90 -10.32 14.40
CA ALA A 72 -29.14 -9.81 15.52
C ALA A 72 -27.63 -10.04 15.36
N TYR A 73 -27.24 -11.23 14.87
CA TYR A 73 -25.86 -11.56 14.54
C TYR A 73 -25.33 -10.64 13.44
N ASN A 74 -26.04 -10.52 12.32
CA ASN A 74 -25.64 -9.65 11.21
C ASN A 74 -25.48 -8.19 11.66
N SER A 75 -26.40 -7.69 12.48
CA SER A 75 -26.32 -6.33 13.02
C SER A 75 -25.07 -6.12 13.88
N SER A 76 -24.72 -7.13 14.69
CA SER A 76 -23.49 -7.08 15.50
C SER A 76 -22.24 -7.10 14.63
N ILE A 77 -22.22 -7.91 13.58
CA ILE A 77 -21.10 -7.96 12.59
C ILE A 77 -20.97 -6.63 11.86
N ILE A 78 -22.08 -6.03 11.45
CA ILE A 78 -22.08 -4.71 10.80
C ILE A 78 -21.43 -3.66 11.72
N ASN A 79 -21.86 -3.58 12.97
CA ASN A 79 -21.32 -2.61 13.92
C ASN A 79 -19.82 -2.77 14.14
N ILE A 80 -19.35 -4.03 14.33
CA ILE A 80 -17.93 -4.32 14.50
C ILE A 80 -17.15 -3.94 13.24
N ALA A 81 -17.66 -4.31 12.06
CA ALA A 81 -16.99 -4.03 10.79
C ALA A 81 -16.95 -2.52 10.48
N GLU A 82 -18.02 -1.77 10.76
CA GLU A 82 -18.08 -0.31 10.58
C GLU A 82 -17.11 0.40 11.53
N GLU A 83 -17.00 -0.05 12.79
CA GLU A 83 -16.01 0.49 13.73
C GLU A 83 -14.57 0.26 13.27
N GLN A 84 -14.24 -0.95 12.80
CA GLN A 84 -12.91 -1.24 12.27
C GLN A 84 -12.62 -0.48 10.99
N LEU A 85 -13.61 -0.35 10.10
CA LEU A 85 -13.51 0.41 8.87
C LEU A 85 -13.18 1.89 9.13
N ALA A 86 -13.82 2.49 10.14
CA ALA A 86 -13.53 3.87 10.56
C ALA A 86 -12.08 4.04 11.04
N LYS A 87 -11.54 3.07 11.81
CA LYS A 87 -10.14 3.07 12.26
C LYS A 87 -9.17 2.95 11.06
N ILE A 88 -9.45 2.03 10.13
CA ILE A 88 -8.63 1.85 8.91
C ILE A 88 -8.63 3.12 8.06
N ASN A 89 -9.80 3.75 7.83
CA ASN A 89 -9.90 4.99 7.08
C ASN A 89 -9.02 6.07 7.70
N LYS A 90 -9.11 6.25 9.02
CA LYS A 90 -8.26 7.21 9.75
C LYS A 90 -6.77 6.89 9.62
N MET A 91 -6.37 5.62 9.64
CA MET A 91 -4.97 5.21 9.44
C MET A 91 -4.49 5.49 8.01
N LEU A 92 -5.35 5.31 7.00
CA LEU A 92 -5.02 5.60 5.60
C LEU A 92 -4.91 7.11 5.31
N GLU A 93 -5.64 7.96 6.05
CA GLU A 93 -5.57 9.43 5.94
C GLU A 93 -4.28 10.00 6.55
N ILE A 94 -3.70 9.31 7.54
CA ILE A 94 -2.47 9.75 8.20
C ILE A 94 -1.28 9.31 7.37
N ASP A 95 -0.73 10.21 6.56
CA ASP A 95 0.56 10.01 5.91
C ASP A 95 1.66 10.62 6.78
N ALA A 96 2.21 9.81 7.68
CA ALA A 96 3.30 10.24 8.56
C ALA A 96 4.56 10.59 7.76
N ASP A 97 4.84 9.85 6.67
CA ASP A 97 6.00 10.09 5.80
C ASP A 97 5.87 11.46 5.10
N GLU A 98 4.67 11.75 4.57
CA GLU A 98 4.43 13.05 3.94
C GLU A 98 4.53 14.20 4.95
N LYS A 99 4.04 14.01 6.18
CA LYS A 99 4.16 15.01 7.25
C LYS A 99 5.62 15.23 7.67
N MET A 100 6.40 14.17 7.83
CA MET A 100 7.82 14.26 8.16
C MET A 100 8.59 14.94 7.03
N LYS A 101 8.29 14.59 5.78
CA LYS A 101 8.87 15.26 4.61
C LYS A 101 8.53 16.75 4.58
N LYS A 102 7.27 17.12 4.71
CA LYS A 102 6.84 18.53 4.75
C LYS A 102 7.51 19.31 5.87
N MET A 103 7.66 18.71 7.06
CA MET A 103 8.38 19.33 8.17
C MET A 103 9.84 19.61 7.79
N TYR A 104 10.54 18.62 7.23
CA TYR A 104 11.93 18.82 6.78
C TYR A 104 12.03 19.88 5.67
N ASP A 105 11.13 19.81 4.66
CA ASP A 105 11.12 20.76 3.53
C ASP A 105 10.89 22.20 3.98
N SER A 106 10.11 22.42 5.04
CA SER A 106 9.83 23.74 5.61
C SER A 106 11.01 24.36 6.39
N LEU A 107 12.06 23.58 6.68
CA LEU A 107 13.22 24.11 7.39
C LEU A 107 14.06 25.07 6.52
N HIS A 108 14.57 26.12 7.18
CA HIS A 108 15.52 27.04 6.52
C HIS A 108 16.74 26.26 5.95
N PRO A 109 17.26 26.64 4.74
CA PRO A 109 18.39 25.93 4.13
C PRO A 109 19.61 25.76 5.05
N ASP A 110 19.96 26.82 5.81
CA ASP A 110 21.10 26.74 6.72
C ASP A 110 20.84 25.81 7.93
N ARG A 111 19.58 25.68 8.37
CA ARG A 111 19.25 24.70 9.40
C ARG A 111 19.35 23.26 8.87
N LYS A 112 18.98 23.02 7.61
CA LYS A 112 19.13 21.69 6.97
C LYS A 112 20.59 21.22 6.94
N LYS A 113 21.55 22.16 6.80
CA LYS A 113 23.00 21.87 6.82
C LYS A 113 23.52 21.44 8.20
N LEU A 114 22.82 21.80 9.27
CA LEU A 114 23.23 21.57 10.65
C LEU A 114 22.62 20.32 11.29
N ILE A 115 21.69 19.64 10.58
CA ILE A 115 20.99 18.48 11.11
C ILE A 115 21.29 17.24 10.29
N ASN A 116 21.31 16.09 10.97
CA ASN A 116 21.27 14.79 10.32
C ASN A 116 19.85 14.26 10.42
N PRO A 117 19.11 14.14 9.30
CA PRO A 117 17.77 13.57 9.31
C PRO A 117 17.78 12.14 9.87
N ILE A 118 16.80 11.78 10.72
CA ILE A 118 16.66 10.42 11.27
C ILE A 118 16.42 9.40 10.17
N GLU A 119 15.58 9.78 9.19
CA GLU A 119 15.42 9.03 7.94
C GLU A 119 16.03 9.85 6.81
N ASP A 120 16.80 9.19 5.95
CA ASP A 120 17.40 9.85 4.80
C ASP A 120 16.32 10.46 3.90
N THR A 121 16.52 11.72 3.53
CA THR A 121 15.67 12.35 2.51
C THR A 121 15.87 11.67 1.16
N TRP A 122 14.91 11.84 0.26
CA TRP A 122 15.04 11.35 -1.11
C TRP A 122 16.33 11.84 -1.76
N GLU A 123 16.63 13.12 -1.62
CA GLU A 123 17.81 13.78 -2.18
C GLU A 123 19.10 13.15 -1.63
N ASN A 124 19.18 12.91 -0.32
CA ASN A 124 20.33 12.23 0.29
C ASN A 124 20.47 10.78 -0.18
N ASN A 125 19.35 10.06 -0.27
CA ASN A 125 19.36 8.69 -0.77
C ASN A 125 19.79 8.62 -2.23
N LEU A 126 19.31 9.53 -3.06
CA LEU A 126 19.68 9.64 -4.46
C LEU A 126 21.18 9.95 -4.62
N GLN A 127 21.71 10.88 -3.83
CA GLN A 127 23.13 11.24 -3.86
C GLN A 127 24.01 10.08 -3.37
N LYS A 128 23.64 9.41 -2.28
CA LYS A 128 24.35 8.23 -1.79
C LYS A 128 24.34 7.11 -2.83
N TRP A 129 23.19 6.85 -3.43
CA TRP A 129 23.06 5.86 -4.49
C TRP A 129 23.92 6.23 -5.70
N PHE A 130 23.89 7.48 -6.14
CA PHE A 130 24.66 7.95 -7.28
C PHE A 130 26.16 7.87 -7.02
N ALA A 131 26.63 8.29 -5.85
CA ALA A 131 28.03 8.29 -5.46
C ALA A 131 28.59 6.86 -5.17
N ALA A 132 27.73 5.87 -4.94
CA ALA A 132 28.19 4.49 -4.67
C ALA A 132 28.95 3.94 -5.88
N PRO A 133 30.23 3.54 -5.72
CA PRO A 133 31.05 3.05 -6.83
C PRO A 133 30.53 1.72 -7.36
N TYR A 134 30.72 1.48 -8.64
CA TYR A 134 30.46 0.20 -9.28
C TYR A 134 31.45 0.01 -10.44
N GLN A 135 31.62 -1.23 -10.87
CA GLN A 135 32.41 -1.57 -12.06
C GLN A 135 31.43 -1.90 -13.19
N GLY A 136 31.38 -1.02 -14.19
CA GLY A 136 30.60 -1.26 -15.41
C GLY A 136 31.23 -2.36 -16.28
N LYS A 137 30.57 -2.67 -17.38
CA LYS A 137 31.06 -3.64 -18.37
C LYS A 137 32.30 -3.11 -19.07
N GLU A 138 33.35 -3.92 -19.18
CA GLU A 138 34.59 -3.56 -19.86
C GLU A 138 34.36 -3.31 -21.35
N PHE A 139 35.03 -2.29 -21.90
CA PHE A 139 35.01 -2.02 -23.34
C PHE A 139 35.98 -2.96 -24.06
N GLN A 140 35.55 -3.47 -25.19
CA GLN A 140 36.46 -4.27 -26.05
C GLN A 140 37.57 -3.40 -26.61
N GLU A 141 38.72 -4.00 -26.83
CA GLU A 141 39.84 -3.35 -27.49
C GLU A 141 39.43 -2.92 -28.91
N GLY A 142 39.75 -1.67 -29.28
CA GLY A 142 39.37 -1.10 -30.60
C GLY A 142 37.90 -0.61 -30.69
N ALA A 143 37.08 -0.73 -29.64
CA ALA A 143 35.72 -0.20 -29.66
C ALA A 143 35.70 1.33 -29.80
N PRO A 144 34.76 1.93 -30.57
CA PRO A 144 34.66 3.37 -30.78
C PRO A 144 34.64 4.14 -29.47
N MET A 145 35.29 5.32 -29.45
CA MET A 145 35.27 6.21 -28.31
C MET A 145 34.14 7.24 -28.48
N ILE A 146 32.96 6.89 -27.99
CA ILE A 146 31.79 7.78 -28.02
C ILE A 146 31.64 8.38 -26.61
N LEU A 147 31.81 9.72 -26.50
CA LEU A 147 31.71 10.45 -25.25
C LEU A 147 30.40 11.23 -25.18
N THR A 148 29.74 11.18 -24.03
CA THR A 148 28.60 12.02 -23.68
C THR A 148 29.03 13.43 -23.32
N GLU A 149 28.09 14.37 -23.19
CA GLU A 149 28.37 15.74 -22.69
C GLU A 149 28.96 15.75 -21.28
N ASN A 150 28.61 14.77 -20.47
CA ASN A 150 29.18 14.57 -19.12
C ASN A 150 30.56 13.89 -19.12
N GLY A 151 31.12 13.58 -20.31
CA GLY A 151 32.42 12.90 -20.43
C GLY A 151 32.40 11.40 -20.20
N GLU A 152 31.24 10.78 -20.03
CA GLU A 152 31.08 9.36 -19.88
C GLU A 152 31.21 8.63 -21.23
N ARG A 153 31.97 7.52 -21.29
CA ARG A 153 32.08 6.70 -22.50
C ARG A 153 30.89 5.75 -22.60
N VAL A 154 30.25 5.72 -23.77
CA VAL A 154 29.11 4.85 -24.08
C VAL A 154 29.37 4.02 -25.34
N ARG A 155 28.56 2.98 -25.60
CA ARG A 155 28.81 2.03 -26.70
C ARG A 155 28.16 2.43 -28.01
N SER A 156 27.07 3.18 -27.98
CA SER A 156 26.32 3.57 -29.16
C SER A 156 25.98 5.06 -29.21
N LYS A 157 25.67 5.54 -30.42
CA LYS A 157 25.19 6.92 -30.60
C LYS A 157 23.84 7.17 -29.96
N SER A 158 22.96 6.17 -29.93
CA SER A 158 21.65 6.26 -29.29
C SER A 158 21.76 6.38 -27.77
N GLU A 159 22.65 5.59 -27.15
CA GLU A 159 22.94 5.73 -25.72
C GLU A 159 23.51 7.12 -25.39
N LYS A 160 24.40 7.66 -26.25
CA LYS A 160 24.88 9.04 -26.11
C LYS A 160 23.74 10.04 -26.11
N ILE A 161 22.81 9.96 -27.05
CA ILE A 161 21.68 10.87 -27.16
C ILE A 161 20.82 10.82 -25.88
N LEU A 162 20.55 9.62 -25.38
CA LEU A 162 19.79 9.42 -24.13
C LEU A 162 20.56 9.95 -22.92
N ALA A 163 21.83 9.63 -22.78
CA ALA A 163 22.68 10.10 -21.70
C ALA A 163 22.77 11.63 -21.67
N ASP A 164 22.99 12.27 -22.83
CA ASP A 164 23.02 13.72 -22.97
C ASP A 164 21.66 14.36 -22.59
N TYR A 165 20.54 13.71 -22.99
CA TYR A 165 19.21 14.14 -22.59
C TYR A 165 19.02 14.07 -21.07
N PHE A 166 19.38 12.94 -20.44
CA PHE A 166 19.27 12.78 -18.98
C PHE A 166 20.12 13.81 -18.25
N TYR A 167 21.35 14.04 -18.71
CA TYR A 167 22.25 15.05 -18.16
C TYR A 167 21.64 16.45 -18.20
N ARG A 168 21.13 16.88 -19.37
CA ARG A 168 20.48 18.19 -19.54
C ARG A 168 19.22 18.37 -18.68
N GLN A 169 18.51 17.27 -18.40
CA GLN A 169 17.32 17.26 -17.55
C GLN A 169 17.65 17.05 -16.06
N ASN A 170 18.92 17.00 -15.67
CA ASN A 170 19.36 16.70 -14.31
C ASN A 170 18.79 15.37 -13.76
N ILE A 171 18.58 14.38 -14.63
CA ILE A 171 18.17 13.03 -14.25
C ILE A 171 19.42 12.22 -13.97
N LEU A 172 19.64 11.86 -12.70
CA LEU A 172 20.76 11.02 -12.29
C LEU A 172 20.52 9.58 -12.69
N TYR A 173 21.50 8.98 -13.35
CA TYR A 173 21.51 7.58 -13.77
C TYR A 173 22.88 6.94 -13.52
N LYS A 174 22.93 5.61 -13.59
CA LYS A 174 24.18 4.86 -13.69
C LYS A 174 24.19 4.09 -15.01
N TYR A 175 25.25 4.26 -15.78
CA TYR A 175 25.44 3.60 -17.08
C TYR A 175 26.06 2.22 -16.87
N GLU A 176 25.49 1.17 -17.50
CA GLU A 176 25.95 -0.23 -17.42
C GLU A 176 26.26 -0.71 -15.99
N LYS A 177 25.44 -0.32 -15.01
CA LYS A 177 25.58 -0.81 -13.64
C LYS A 177 25.25 -2.30 -13.58
N PRO A 178 26.14 -3.18 -13.04
CA PRO A 178 25.89 -4.62 -13.00
C PRO A 178 24.67 -4.96 -12.16
N LEU A 179 23.82 -5.83 -12.71
CA LEU A 179 22.64 -6.41 -12.05
C LEU A 179 22.79 -7.93 -12.05
N TYR A 180 22.81 -8.53 -10.88
CA TYR A 180 22.85 -9.98 -10.75
C TYR A 180 21.42 -10.55 -10.78
N LEU A 181 21.14 -11.40 -11.77
CA LEU A 181 19.89 -12.14 -11.90
C LEU A 181 20.10 -13.62 -11.59
N LYS A 182 19.36 -14.12 -10.60
CA LYS A 182 19.43 -15.54 -10.20
C LYS A 182 19.08 -16.44 -11.38
N GLY A 183 20.02 -17.31 -11.77
CA GLY A 183 19.86 -18.23 -12.89
C GLY A 183 20.33 -17.69 -14.25
N TYR A 184 20.58 -16.39 -14.37
CA TYR A 184 21.03 -15.74 -15.61
C TYR A 184 22.41 -15.09 -15.48
N GLY A 185 22.93 -14.94 -14.25
CA GLY A 185 24.22 -14.29 -14.02
C GLY A 185 24.13 -12.78 -13.94
N THR A 186 25.22 -12.10 -14.26
CA THR A 186 25.32 -10.64 -14.26
C THR A 186 24.94 -10.08 -15.62
N VAL A 187 23.98 -9.16 -15.63
CA VAL A 187 23.55 -8.37 -16.79
C VAL A 187 23.89 -6.90 -16.56
N TYR A 188 23.99 -6.13 -17.64
CA TYR A 188 24.37 -4.72 -17.59
C TYR A 188 23.34 -3.90 -18.36
N PRO A 189 22.24 -3.48 -17.71
CA PRO A 189 21.27 -2.58 -18.34
C PRO A 189 21.93 -1.27 -18.78
N ASP A 190 21.53 -0.72 -19.92
CA ASP A 190 22.12 0.52 -20.45
C ASP A 190 22.05 1.64 -19.43
N PHE A 191 20.90 1.80 -18.79
CA PHE A 191 20.71 2.83 -17.75
C PHE A 191 19.98 2.26 -16.53
N THR A 192 20.48 2.63 -15.36
CA THR A 192 19.82 2.33 -14.08
C THR A 192 19.47 3.63 -13.39
N PHE A 193 18.23 3.75 -12.93
CA PHE A 193 17.71 4.91 -12.19
C PHE A 193 17.23 4.49 -10.80
N LEU A 194 17.10 5.46 -9.91
CA LEU A 194 16.47 5.25 -8.61
C LEU A 194 15.04 5.82 -8.62
N SER A 195 14.04 5.01 -8.26
CA SER A 195 12.63 5.45 -8.22
C SER A 195 12.35 6.32 -7.00
N SER A 196 11.87 7.54 -7.19
CA SER A 196 11.44 8.43 -6.09
C SER A 196 10.20 7.90 -5.34
N LYS A 197 9.39 7.03 -5.98
CA LYS A 197 8.19 6.46 -5.36
C LYS A 197 8.47 5.27 -4.47
N THR A 198 9.45 4.45 -4.85
CA THR A 198 9.67 3.14 -4.20
C THR A 198 11.04 2.98 -3.57
N GLY A 199 11.99 3.88 -3.86
CA GLY A 199 13.41 3.74 -3.47
C GLY A 199 14.11 2.57 -4.14
N LYS A 200 13.51 1.95 -5.16
CA LYS A 200 14.08 0.80 -5.88
C LYS A 200 14.68 1.23 -7.20
N GLU A 201 15.65 0.45 -7.68
CA GLU A 201 16.23 0.64 -8.98
C GLU A 201 15.23 0.30 -10.09
N ILE A 202 15.27 1.09 -11.17
CA ILE A 202 14.55 0.90 -12.43
C ILE A 202 15.62 0.73 -13.50
N TYR A 203 15.47 -0.29 -14.31
CA TYR A 203 16.41 -0.64 -15.36
C TYR A 203 15.81 -0.31 -16.72
N TRP A 204 16.63 0.29 -17.56
CA TRP A 204 16.27 0.67 -18.94
C TRP A 204 17.24 0.02 -19.90
N GLU A 205 16.71 -0.66 -20.88
CA GLU A 205 17.43 -1.20 -22.04
C GLU A 205 16.89 -0.50 -23.28
N HIS A 206 17.79 -0.09 -24.16
CA HIS A 206 17.47 0.56 -25.43
C HIS A 206 17.76 -0.43 -26.57
N GLU A 207 16.71 -0.88 -27.23
CA GLU A 207 16.77 -1.74 -28.41
C GLU A 207 16.91 -0.95 -29.72
#